data_a454daebbb8bc213f0b58f9bd506156f
#
_entry.id   a454daebbb8bc213f0b58f9bd506156f
#
_cell.length_a   1.000
_cell.length_b   1.000
_cell.length_c   1.000
_cell.angle_alpha   90.00
_cell.angle_beta   90.00
_cell.angle_gamma   90.00
#
_symmetry.space_group_name_H-M   'P 1'
#
loop_
_entity.id
_entity.type
_entity.pdbx_description
1 polymer ?
#
loop_
_entity_poly.entity_id
_entity_poly.type
_entity_poly.pdbx_seq_one_letter_code
_entity_poly.pdbx_strand_id
1 'polypeptide(L)'
;MGKYNKIYVLAPFGAATGGIELAHQLVDYLRNKKQECFIVYIDKTFEISKDQTLTARYRDYNVHSSNIIEDKNNNMLVLPEIYFDFIYRYTNINIACWWMSVDNHYSNACIRDILGFQSSLIKKLRIIKHLLKGDLRKSRNSIKDLKANSHRIIHFYQSQYAQYHLYSLGFNNVLPLSDFINTEFEINCNTPKEDIILYNPSKGYKFTKKIIKKMPHRQFVPLKGLSRTQLKELMTKAKLYIDFGHFPGKDRLPRETAMSGCCIITGKLGASFYYEDLPINETYKFETKKSNIGRICDRIDYVLDHYDSCIKDFEYYKKRIIKEKGMFYDEIDDFFINI
;
A
#
# COMPACT_ATOMS: atom_id res chain seq x y z
N MET A 1 -16.89 -9.83 -24.55
CA MET A 1 -17.33 -8.61 -23.87
C MET A 1 -17.06 -8.84 -22.39
N GLY A 2 -16.48 -7.89 -21.68
CA GLY A 2 -16.25 -8.10 -20.24
C GLY A 2 -17.55 -8.15 -19.45
N LYS A 3 -17.46 -8.57 -18.20
CA LYS A 3 -18.57 -8.75 -17.25
C LYS A 3 -19.39 -7.47 -17.02
N TYR A 4 -18.77 -6.29 -17.16
CA TYR A 4 -19.41 -4.99 -16.94
C TYR A 4 -19.29 -4.11 -18.17
N ASN A 5 -20.31 -3.28 -18.44
CA ASN A 5 -20.28 -2.37 -19.58
C ASN A 5 -19.24 -1.27 -19.34
N LYS A 6 -19.30 -0.61 -18.19
CA LYS A 6 -18.33 0.43 -17.80
C LYS A 6 -17.80 0.17 -16.39
N ILE A 7 -16.51 0.44 -16.21
CA ILE A 7 -15.85 0.35 -14.91
C ILE A 7 -15.31 1.73 -14.55
N TYR A 8 -15.62 2.21 -13.36
CA TYR A 8 -15.14 3.47 -12.81
C TYR A 8 -14.24 3.20 -11.61
N VAL A 9 -13.02 3.76 -11.60
CA VAL A 9 -12.05 3.58 -10.51
C VAL A 9 -11.78 4.93 -9.87
N LEU A 10 -12.10 5.10 -8.59
CA LEU A 10 -11.85 6.37 -7.88
C LEU A 10 -10.37 6.52 -7.52
N ALA A 11 -9.85 7.75 -7.64
CA ALA A 11 -8.51 8.11 -7.20
C ALA A 11 -8.45 9.56 -6.71
N PRO A 12 -7.54 9.90 -5.76
CA PRO A 12 -7.32 11.29 -5.35
C PRO A 12 -6.77 12.15 -6.50
N PHE A 13 -7.34 13.36 -6.67
CA PHE A 13 -6.87 14.33 -7.63
C PHE A 13 -5.55 14.99 -7.20
N GLY A 14 -4.64 15.19 -8.14
CA GLY A 14 -3.43 16.00 -7.96
C GLY A 14 -2.38 15.41 -7.00
N ALA A 15 -2.49 14.14 -6.64
CA ALA A 15 -1.52 13.46 -5.79
C ALA A 15 -0.78 12.34 -6.55
N ALA A 16 0.39 11.93 -6.04
CA ALA A 16 1.21 10.89 -6.64
C ALA A 16 1.71 9.92 -5.55
N THR A 17 0.92 8.89 -5.24
CA THR A 17 1.23 7.85 -4.26
C THR A 17 1.13 6.46 -4.88
N GLY A 18 1.60 5.43 -4.17
CA GLY A 18 1.52 4.04 -4.64
C GLY A 18 0.09 3.58 -4.95
N GLY A 19 -0.88 3.92 -4.09
CA GLY A 19 -2.29 3.54 -4.30
C GLY A 19 -2.92 4.24 -5.53
N ILE A 20 -2.52 5.48 -5.81
CA ILE A 20 -3.00 6.20 -7.02
C ILE A 20 -2.40 5.55 -8.27
N GLU A 21 -1.10 5.22 -8.25
CA GLU A 21 -0.47 4.52 -9.37
C GLU A 21 -1.14 3.16 -9.63
N LEU A 22 -1.50 2.45 -8.56
CA LEU A 22 -2.20 1.17 -8.66
C LEU A 22 -3.57 1.30 -9.31
N ALA A 23 -4.33 2.36 -9.00
CA ALA A 23 -5.60 2.66 -9.68
C ALA A 23 -5.40 2.90 -11.18
N HIS A 24 -4.32 3.61 -11.56
CA HIS A 24 -3.97 3.83 -12.98
C HIS A 24 -3.56 2.53 -13.67
N GLN A 25 -2.79 1.67 -13.01
CA GLN A 25 -2.40 0.34 -13.52
C GLN A 25 -3.62 -0.54 -13.79
N LEU A 26 -4.63 -0.52 -12.92
CA LEU A 26 -5.89 -1.23 -13.13
C LEU A 26 -6.63 -0.72 -14.37
N VAL A 27 -6.80 0.60 -14.50
CA VAL A 27 -7.50 1.22 -15.63
C VAL A 27 -6.73 0.96 -16.93
N ASP A 28 -5.41 1.13 -16.93
CA ASP A 28 -4.53 0.87 -18.07
C ASP A 28 -4.70 -0.56 -18.60
N TYR A 29 -4.60 -1.55 -17.70
CA TYR A 29 -4.73 -2.96 -18.10
C TYR A 29 -6.12 -3.28 -18.68
N LEU A 30 -7.19 -2.85 -18.01
CA LEU A 30 -8.55 -3.08 -18.46
C LEU A 30 -8.81 -2.44 -19.83
N ARG A 31 -8.32 -1.22 -20.07
CA ARG A 31 -8.46 -0.54 -21.36
C ARG A 31 -7.65 -1.23 -22.46
N ASN A 32 -6.45 -1.73 -22.14
CA ASN A 32 -5.65 -2.50 -23.11
C ASN A 32 -6.33 -3.84 -23.48
N LYS A 33 -7.19 -4.38 -22.61
CA LYS A 33 -8.09 -5.51 -22.88
C LYS A 33 -9.41 -5.09 -23.57
N LYS A 34 -9.53 -3.83 -24.01
CA LYS A 34 -10.71 -3.25 -24.65
C LYS A 34 -11.96 -3.18 -23.77
N GLN A 35 -11.78 -3.23 -22.43
CA GLN A 35 -12.85 -2.96 -21.47
C GLN A 35 -13.02 -1.44 -21.33
N GLU A 36 -14.25 -0.95 -21.40
CA GLU A 36 -14.55 0.47 -21.16
C GLU A 36 -14.36 0.78 -19.66
N CYS A 37 -13.24 1.45 -19.36
CA CYS A 37 -12.81 1.74 -17.99
C CYS A 37 -12.31 3.18 -17.87
N PHE A 38 -12.68 3.85 -16.77
CA PHE A 38 -12.38 5.25 -16.51
C PHE A 38 -11.79 5.42 -15.11
N ILE A 39 -10.81 6.32 -14.98
CA ILE A 39 -10.46 6.88 -13.68
C ILE A 39 -11.37 8.06 -13.36
N VAL A 40 -11.79 8.20 -12.11
CA VAL A 40 -12.60 9.32 -11.63
C VAL A 40 -11.86 9.97 -10.48
N TYR A 41 -11.38 11.18 -10.68
CA TYR A 41 -10.63 11.89 -9.66
C TYR A 41 -11.55 12.58 -8.65
N ILE A 42 -11.18 12.41 -7.39
CA ILE A 42 -11.88 12.97 -6.24
C ILE A 42 -11.02 14.07 -5.63
N ASP A 43 -11.62 15.24 -5.42
CA ASP A 43 -10.94 16.39 -4.85
C ASP A 43 -10.81 16.31 -3.31
N LYS A 44 -10.21 17.33 -2.69
CA LYS A 44 -9.98 17.42 -1.25
C LYS A 44 -11.29 17.59 -0.44
N THR A 45 -12.38 17.95 -1.10
CA THR A 45 -13.71 18.06 -0.47
C THR A 45 -14.50 16.76 -0.51
N PHE A 46 -13.89 15.71 -1.09
CA PHE A 46 -14.49 14.41 -1.32
C PHE A 46 -15.65 14.44 -2.33
N GLU A 47 -15.56 15.33 -3.29
CA GLU A 47 -16.46 15.39 -4.43
C GLU A 47 -15.72 14.99 -5.71
N ILE A 48 -16.48 14.58 -6.75
CA ILE A 48 -15.89 14.35 -8.07
C ILE A 48 -15.28 15.65 -8.53
N SER A 49 -13.98 15.65 -8.83
CA SER A 49 -13.26 16.85 -9.24
C SER A 49 -13.81 17.37 -10.55
N LYS A 50 -13.96 18.69 -10.67
CA LYS A 50 -14.30 19.34 -11.94
C LYS A 50 -13.15 19.21 -12.93
N ASP A 51 -11.91 19.24 -12.45
CA ASP A 51 -10.71 18.98 -13.24
C ASP A 51 -10.38 17.47 -13.16
N GLN A 52 -10.38 16.84 -14.31
CA GLN A 52 -10.07 15.42 -14.50
C GLN A 52 -8.75 15.22 -15.26
N THR A 53 -7.85 16.21 -15.24
CA THR A 53 -6.58 16.17 -15.96
C THR A 53 -5.63 15.15 -15.31
N LEU A 54 -5.06 14.27 -16.12
CA LEU A 54 -4.03 13.33 -15.64
C LEU A 54 -2.76 14.09 -15.22
N THR A 55 -2.21 13.72 -14.08
CA THR A 55 -0.91 14.21 -13.66
C THR A 55 0.19 13.72 -14.62
N ALA A 56 1.26 14.49 -14.80
CA ALA A 56 2.35 14.16 -15.72
C ALA A 56 2.93 12.76 -15.49
N ARG A 57 2.96 12.31 -14.24
CA ARG A 57 3.47 10.99 -13.82
C ARG A 57 2.72 9.81 -14.45
N TYR A 58 1.45 9.98 -14.82
CA TYR A 58 0.58 8.90 -15.27
C TYR A 58 0.23 8.99 -16.75
N ARG A 59 0.89 9.89 -17.52
CA ARG A 59 0.61 10.11 -18.94
C ARG A 59 0.93 8.92 -19.83
N ASP A 60 1.85 8.05 -19.39
CA ASP A 60 2.26 6.87 -20.16
C ASP A 60 1.27 5.70 -20.02
N TYR A 61 0.31 5.79 -19.09
CA TYR A 61 -0.77 4.81 -18.98
C TYR A 61 -1.91 5.12 -19.95
N ASN A 62 -2.50 4.08 -20.55
CA ASN A 62 -3.71 4.18 -21.36
C ASN A 62 -4.94 4.43 -20.46
N VAL A 63 -5.03 5.64 -19.91
CA VAL A 63 -6.07 6.02 -18.95
C VAL A 63 -6.92 7.14 -19.53
N HIS A 64 -8.25 6.96 -19.49
CA HIS A 64 -9.22 8.02 -19.69
C HIS A 64 -9.88 8.38 -18.37
N SER A 65 -10.12 9.65 -18.15
CA SER A 65 -10.84 10.14 -16.98
C SER A 65 -12.31 10.42 -17.30
N SER A 66 -13.16 10.39 -16.28
CA SER A 66 -14.56 10.78 -16.38
C SER A 66 -14.96 11.62 -15.16
N ASN A 67 -15.79 12.63 -15.37
CA ASN A 67 -16.43 13.40 -14.30
C ASN A 67 -17.87 12.93 -13.99
N ILE A 68 -18.31 11.84 -14.64
CA ILE A 68 -19.65 11.27 -14.48
C ILE A 68 -19.53 9.78 -14.20
N ILE A 69 -20.30 9.28 -13.25
CA ILE A 69 -20.49 7.85 -12.97
C ILE A 69 -21.95 7.52 -13.27
N GLU A 70 -22.16 6.63 -14.25
CA GLU A 70 -23.49 6.18 -14.61
C GLU A 70 -23.98 5.12 -13.63
N ASP A 71 -25.01 5.40 -12.84
CA ASP A 71 -25.60 4.50 -11.85
C ASP A 71 -26.48 3.43 -12.53
N LYS A 72 -25.84 2.45 -13.18
CA LYS A 72 -26.49 1.35 -13.87
C LYS A 72 -26.04 0.01 -13.33
N ASN A 73 -26.92 -0.99 -13.27
CA ASN A 73 -26.69 -2.32 -12.72
C ASN A 73 -25.69 -3.18 -13.52
N ASN A 74 -25.39 -2.79 -14.75
CA ASN A 74 -24.36 -3.41 -15.61
C ASN A 74 -23.02 -2.68 -15.58
N ASN A 75 -22.84 -1.67 -14.72
CA ASN A 75 -21.59 -0.97 -14.48
C ASN A 75 -20.96 -1.37 -13.14
N MET A 76 -19.66 -1.09 -12.97
CA MET A 76 -18.91 -1.34 -11.74
C MET A 76 -18.22 -0.05 -11.25
N LEU A 77 -18.28 0.17 -9.95
CA LEU A 77 -17.55 1.25 -9.26
C LEU A 77 -16.53 0.65 -8.29
N VAL A 78 -15.25 0.89 -8.53
CA VAL A 78 -14.13 0.45 -7.69
C VAL A 78 -13.72 1.60 -6.78
N LEU A 79 -13.85 1.38 -5.47
CA LEU A 79 -13.62 2.37 -4.42
C LEU A 79 -12.38 1.99 -3.58
N PRO A 80 -11.27 2.76 -3.63
CA PRO A 80 -10.26 2.68 -2.58
C PRO A 80 -10.86 2.91 -1.18
N GLU A 81 -10.25 2.33 -0.16
CA GLU A 81 -10.74 2.33 1.23
C GLU A 81 -11.05 3.71 1.81
N ILE A 82 -10.45 4.76 1.26
CA ILE A 82 -10.67 6.16 1.69
C ILE A 82 -11.96 6.77 1.15
N TYR A 83 -12.61 6.13 0.18
CA TYR A 83 -13.80 6.64 -0.52
C TYR A 83 -15.06 5.79 -0.32
N PHE A 84 -15.12 4.95 0.67
CA PHE A 84 -16.28 4.08 0.88
C PHE A 84 -17.60 4.84 1.16
N ASP A 85 -17.54 6.13 1.53
CA ASP A 85 -18.74 6.97 1.61
C ASP A 85 -19.49 7.11 0.27
N PHE A 86 -18.82 6.86 -0.87
CA PHE A 86 -19.45 6.86 -2.19
C PHE A 86 -20.45 5.72 -2.39
N ILE A 87 -20.39 4.65 -1.60
CA ILE A 87 -21.37 3.56 -1.62
C ILE A 87 -22.80 4.07 -1.47
N TYR A 88 -22.99 5.14 -0.69
CA TYR A 88 -24.31 5.71 -0.40
C TYR A 88 -24.82 6.70 -1.45
N ARG A 89 -24.00 7.02 -2.45
CA ARG A 89 -24.36 7.95 -3.53
C ARG A 89 -25.01 7.26 -4.71
N TYR A 90 -24.89 5.93 -4.79
CA TYR A 90 -25.35 5.12 -5.92
C TYR A 90 -26.18 3.95 -5.42
N THR A 91 -27.22 3.63 -6.17
CA THR A 91 -28.20 2.57 -5.79
C THR A 91 -28.14 1.35 -6.69
N ASN A 92 -27.80 1.52 -7.97
CA ASN A 92 -27.89 0.47 -8.99
C ASN A 92 -26.53 -0.14 -9.37
N ILE A 93 -25.47 0.70 -9.42
CA ILE A 93 -24.14 0.26 -9.84
C ILE A 93 -23.55 -0.78 -8.88
N ASN A 94 -22.85 -1.79 -9.41
CA ASN A 94 -22.10 -2.75 -8.60
C ASN A 94 -20.94 -2.07 -7.90
N ILE A 95 -20.64 -2.47 -6.67
CA ILE A 95 -19.62 -1.84 -5.84
C ILE A 95 -18.50 -2.82 -5.52
N ALA A 96 -17.26 -2.41 -5.76
CA ALA A 96 -16.06 -3.09 -5.29
C ALA A 96 -15.26 -2.17 -4.35
N CYS A 97 -15.09 -2.58 -3.11
CA CYS A 97 -14.29 -1.90 -2.11
C CYS A 97 -12.87 -2.43 -2.13
N TRP A 98 -11.89 -1.64 -2.56
CA TRP A 98 -10.50 -2.06 -2.67
C TRP A 98 -9.67 -1.62 -1.47
N TRP A 99 -9.25 -2.58 -0.66
CA TRP A 99 -8.47 -2.38 0.56
C TRP A 99 -6.98 -2.39 0.25
N MET A 100 -6.47 -1.26 -0.19
CA MET A 100 -5.04 -1.03 -0.43
C MET A 100 -4.28 -0.78 0.88
N SER A 101 -4.99 -0.23 1.89
CA SER A 101 -4.44 0.10 3.20
C SER A 101 -5.51 0.02 4.28
N VAL A 102 -5.38 -0.94 5.18
CA VAL A 102 -6.29 -1.08 6.33
C VAL A 102 -6.33 0.19 7.18
N ASP A 103 -5.18 0.77 7.47
CA ASP A 103 -5.07 1.94 8.35
C ASP A 103 -5.66 3.21 7.75
N ASN A 104 -5.56 3.37 6.42
CA ASN A 104 -6.15 4.52 5.74
C ASN A 104 -7.67 4.50 5.80
N HIS A 105 -8.30 3.31 5.75
CA HIS A 105 -9.73 3.17 6.00
C HIS A 105 -10.10 3.81 7.35
N TYR A 106 -9.41 3.42 8.42
CA TYR A 106 -9.67 3.93 9.77
C TYR A 106 -9.31 5.40 9.96
N SER A 107 -8.50 5.99 9.09
CA SER A 107 -8.29 7.44 9.09
C SER A 107 -9.50 8.22 8.58
N ASN A 108 -10.41 7.56 7.84
CA ASN A 108 -11.60 8.16 7.22
C ASN A 108 -12.92 7.49 7.66
N ALA A 109 -12.87 6.50 8.55
CA ALA A 109 -14.03 5.78 9.04
C ALA A 109 -14.84 6.59 10.06
N CYS A 110 -15.99 6.07 10.46
CA CYS A 110 -16.75 6.65 11.55
C CYS A 110 -15.99 6.54 12.88
N ILE A 111 -16.27 7.45 13.80
CA ILE A 111 -15.54 7.59 15.07
C ILE A 111 -15.52 6.30 15.90
N ARG A 112 -16.65 5.57 15.93
CA ARG A 112 -16.77 4.32 16.66
C ARG A 112 -15.72 3.30 16.18
N ASP A 113 -15.58 3.16 14.86
CA ASP A 113 -14.66 2.19 14.25
C ASP A 113 -13.19 2.63 14.41
N ILE A 114 -12.92 3.95 14.29
CA ILE A 114 -11.59 4.50 14.59
C ILE A 114 -11.17 4.19 16.04
N LEU A 115 -12.06 4.42 17.00
CA LEU A 115 -11.79 4.13 18.41
C LEU A 115 -11.68 2.63 18.69
N GLY A 116 -12.46 1.79 18.01
CA GLY A 116 -12.39 0.34 18.09
C GLY A 116 -11.07 -0.22 17.54
N PHE A 117 -10.59 0.30 16.42
CA PHE A 117 -9.34 -0.13 15.80
C PHE A 117 -8.09 0.28 16.60
N GLN A 118 -8.13 1.42 17.30
CA GLN A 118 -6.97 1.89 18.09
C GLN A 118 -6.83 1.14 19.41
N SER A 119 -5.75 0.38 19.57
CA SER A 119 -5.41 -0.30 20.83
C SER A 119 -4.85 0.65 21.90
N SER A 120 -4.21 1.76 21.50
CA SER A 120 -3.55 2.71 22.40
C SER A 120 -4.52 3.71 23.02
N LEU A 121 -4.62 3.74 24.34
CA LEU A 121 -5.43 4.72 25.10
C LEU A 121 -5.04 6.17 24.77
N ILE A 122 -3.75 6.47 24.65
CA ILE A 122 -3.25 7.82 24.31
C ILE A 122 -3.74 8.25 22.93
N LYS A 123 -3.73 7.33 21.95
CA LYS A 123 -4.26 7.63 20.62
C LYS A 123 -5.78 7.84 20.65
N LYS A 124 -6.53 7.04 21.42
CA LYS A 124 -7.98 7.23 21.61
C LYS A 124 -8.29 8.61 22.20
N LEU A 125 -7.58 9.02 23.25
CA LEU A 125 -7.75 10.36 23.85
C LEU A 125 -7.40 11.49 22.87
N ARG A 126 -6.38 11.32 22.03
CA ARG A 126 -6.05 12.29 20.98
C ARG A 126 -7.18 12.41 19.95
N ILE A 127 -7.75 11.30 19.50
CA ILE A 127 -8.89 11.27 18.58
C ILE A 127 -10.09 12.00 19.19
N ILE A 128 -10.43 11.71 20.45
CA ILE A 128 -11.53 12.39 21.17
C ILE A 128 -11.28 13.90 21.24
N LYS A 129 -10.02 14.33 21.51
CA LYS A 129 -9.67 15.76 21.52
C LYS A 129 -9.87 16.42 20.15
N HIS A 130 -9.48 15.77 19.05
CA HIS A 130 -9.73 16.28 17.69
C HIS A 130 -11.22 16.34 17.34
N LEU A 131 -12.00 15.38 17.83
CA LEU A 131 -13.46 15.40 17.72
C LEU A 131 -14.10 16.62 18.38
N LEU A 132 -13.69 16.90 19.61
CA LEU A 132 -14.20 18.05 20.38
C LEU A 132 -13.83 19.39 19.73
N LYS A 133 -12.74 19.43 18.95
CA LYS A 133 -12.33 20.61 18.17
C LYS A 133 -13.00 20.73 16.80
N GLY A 134 -13.79 19.73 16.37
CA GLY A 134 -14.39 19.70 15.04
C GLY A 134 -13.41 19.39 13.90
N ASP A 135 -12.18 18.97 14.22
CA ASP A 135 -11.12 18.74 13.25
C ASP A 135 -11.28 17.42 12.45
N LEU A 136 -12.21 16.55 12.86
CA LEU A 136 -12.43 15.26 12.21
C LEU A 136 -13.65 15.31 11.29
N ARG A 137 -13.49 14.77 10.09
CA ARG A 137 -14.59 14.60 9.16
C ARG A 137 -15.66 13.68 9.76
N LYS A 138 -16.93 14.09 9.65
CA LYS A 138 -18.07 13.21 9.96
C LYS A 138 -18.26 12.25 8.77
N SER A 139 -17.66 11.08 8.85
CA SER A 139 -17.86 10.02 7.86
C SER A 139 -19.06 9.14 8.26
N ARG A 140 -19.85 8.73 7.28
CA ARG A 140 -20.85 7.66 7.40
C ARG A 140 -20.23 6.28 7.22
N ASN A 141 -18.97 6.21 6.80
CA ASN A 141 -18.25 4.97 6.52
C ASN A 141 -18.04 4.18 7.82
N SER A 142 -18.87 3.17 8.05
CA SER A 142 -18.76 2.27 9.19
C SER A 142 -18.73 0.81 8.74
N ILE A 143 -18.02 -0.03 9.49
CA ILE A 143 -18.00 -1.48 9.26
C ILE A 143 -19.43 -2.08 9.36
N LYS A 144 -20.27 -1.54 10.29
CA LYS A 144 -21.67 -1.97 10.41
C LYS A 144 -22.44 -1.70 9.11
N ASP A 145 -22.27 -0.53 8.53
CA ASP A 145 -22.98 -0.15 7.31
C ASP A 145 -22.45 -0.89 6.08
N LEU A 146 -21.12 -1.14 6.02
CA LEU A 146 -20.54 -2.01 4.98
C LEU A 146 -21.13 -3.42 5.05
N LYS A 147 -21.30 -3.99 6.26
CA LYS A 147 -21.95 -5.28 6.46
C LYS A 147 -23.43 -5.28 6.04
N ALA A 148 -24.16 -4.25 6.38
CA ALA A 148 -25.57 -4.12 5.98
C ALA A 148 -25.75 -4.08 4.46
N ASN A 149 -24.73 -3.64 3.71
CA ASN A 149 -24.71 -3.58 2.25
C ASN A 149 -23.91 -4.71 1.60
N SER A 150 -23.49 -5.75 2.35
CA SER A 150 -22.60 -6.81 1.86
C SER A 150 -23.16 -7.60 0.67
N HIS A 151 -24.48 -7.63 0.48
CA HIS A 151 -25.14 -8.29 -0.65
C HIS A 151 -24.78 -7.66 -2.02
N ARG A 152 -24.38 -6.38 -2.04
CA ARG A 152 -24.02 -5.64 -3.26
C ARG A 152 -22.55 -5.20 -3.31
N ILE A 153 -21.75 -5.54 -2.30
CA ILE A 153 -20.34 -5.11 -2.17
C ILE A 153 -19.43 -6.33 -2.28
N ILE A 154 -18.42 -6.20 -3.13
CA ILE A 154 -17.27 -7.11 -3.20
C ILE A 154 -16.10 -6.40 -2.52
N HIS A 155 -15.35 -7.12 -1.71
CA HIS A 155 -14.15 -6.59 -1.08
C HIS A 155 -12.90 -7.14 -1.77
N PHE A 156 -12.08 -6.27 -2.37
CA PHE A 156 -10.77 -6.62 -2.85
C PHE A 156 -9.70 -6.32 -1.80
N TYR A 157 -8.75 -7.23 -1.63
CA TYR A 157 -7.60 -7.04 -0.75
C TYR A 157 -6.29 -6.98 -1.54
N GLN A 158 -5.44 -6.01 -1.20
CA GLN A 158 -4.10 -5.87 -1.77
C GLN A 158 -3.07 -6.74 -1.05
N SER A 159 -3.28 -7.00 0.24
CA SER A 159 -2.33 -7.65 1.14
C SER A 159 -3.01 -8.72 2.00
N GLN A 160 -2.23 -9.69 2.46
CA GLN A 160 -2.69 -10.69 3.42
C GLN A 160 -3.17 -10.03 4.72
N TYR A 161 -2.50 -8.96 5.14
CA TYR A 161 -2.96 -8.13 6.27
C TYR A 161 -4.39 -7.63 6.07
N ALA A 162 -4.73 -7.12 4.88
CA ALA A 162 -6.08 -6.67 4.56
C ALA A 162 -7.06 -7.85 4.50
N GLN A 163 -6.67 -9.00 3.94
CA GLN A 163 -7.51 -10.20 3.87
C GLN A 163 -7.88 -10.70 5.27
N TYR A 164 -6.89 -10.90 6.16
CA TYR A 164 -7.16 -11.34 7.53
C TYR A 164 -8.00 -10.33 8.31
N HIS A 165 -7.77 -9.04 8.08
CA HIS A 165 -8.57 -7.99 8.66
C HIS A 165 -10.04 -8.13 8.24
N LEU A 166 -10.32 -8.29 6.94
CA LEU A 166 -11.68 -8.46 6.42
C LEU A 166 -12.36 -9.71 6.98
N TYR A 167 -11.67 -10.85 7.03
CA TYR A 167 -12.20 -12.07 7.63
C TYR A 167 -12.46 -11.90 9.15
N SER A 168 -11.58 -11.21 9.87
CA SER A 168 -11.79 -10.91 11.30
C SER A 168 -13.03 -10.05 11.56
N LEU A 169 -13.41 -9.24 10.59
CA LEU A 169 -14.64 -8.46 10.58
C LEU A 169 -15.86 -9.28 10.13
N GLY A 170 -15.68 -10.51 9.61
CA GLY A 170 -16.75 -11.40 9.16
C GLY A 170 -17.29 -11.09 7.76
N PHE A 171 -16.47 -10.51 6.87
CA PHE A 171 -16.78 -10.42 5.46
C PHE A 171 -16.43 -11.72 4.75
N ASN A 172 -17.31 -12.20 3.87
CA ASN A 172 -17.16 -13.47 3.15
C ASN A 172 -16.91 -13.28 1.65
N ASN A 173 -17.39 -12.18 1.07
CA ASN A 173 -17.18 -11.86 -0.36
C ASN A 173 -15.87 -11.06 -0.51
N VAL A 174 -14.75 -11.76 -0.37
CA VAL A 174 -13.40 -11.18 -0.30
C VAL A 174 -12.51 -11.82 -1.35
N LEU A 175 -12.02 -11.06 -2.32
CA LEU A 175 -11.24 -11.53 -3.45
C LEU A 175 -9.89 -10.83 -3.52
N PRO A 176 -8.85 -11.47 -4.08
CA PRO A 176 -7.57 -10.80 -4.29
C PRO A 176 -7.67 -9.74 -5.38
N LEU A 177 -7.02 -8.62 -5.18
CA LEU A 177 -6.62 -7.66 -6.19
C LEU A 177 -5.35 -7.00 -5.66
N SER A 178 -4.23 -7.64 -5.95
CA SER A 178 -2.91 -7.32 -5.39
C SER A 178 -2.33 -6.03 -6.00
N ASP A 179 -1.05 -5.92 -6.08
CA ASP A 179 -0.34 -4.82 -6.74
C ASP A 179 1.04 -5.28 -7.20
N PHE A 180 1.68 -4.45 -8.00
CA PHE A 180 3.08 -4.64 -8.39
C PHE A 180 3.84 -3.32 -8.37
N ILE A 181 5.16 -3.40 -8.26
CA ILE A 181 6.05 -2.26 -8.46
C ILE A 181 6.58 -2.25 -9.90
N ASN A 182 6.90 -1.05 -10.41
CA ASN A 182 7.53 -0.94 -11.72
C ASN A 182 8.96 -1.54 -11.71
N THR A 183 9.34 -2.20 -12.81
CA THR A 183 10.60 -2.95 -12.97
C THR A 183 11.87 -2.08 -13.04
N GLU A 184 11.73 -0.75 -13.03
CA GLU A 184 12.88 0.19 -13.11
C GLU A 184 13.90 0.07 -11.94
N PHE A 185 13.59 -0.71 -10.91
CA PHE A 185 14.48 -1.04 -9.78
C PHE A 185 15.27 -2.35 -9.99
N GLU A 186 15.15 -3.02 -11.11
CA GLU A 186 15.99 -4.17 -11.42
C GLU A 186 17.46 -3.77 -11.51
N ILE A 187 18.34 -4.56 -10.84
CA ILE A 187 19.75 -4.23 -10.69
C ILE A 187 20.50 -4.43 -12.01
N ASN A 188 21.34 -3.47 -12.36
CA ASN A 188 22.61 -3.77 -13.06
C ASN A 188 23.56 -4.39 -12.04
N CYS A 189 23.86 -5.68 -12.17
CA CYS A 189 24.63 -6.49 -11.22
C CYS A 189 26.08 -6.02 -10.95
N ASN A 190 26.53 -4.94 -11.56
CA ASN A 190 27.94 -4.51 -11.56
C ASN A 190 28.26 -3.35 -10.63
N THR A 191 27.28 -2.82 -9.86
CA THR A 191 27.56 -1.72 -8.92
C THR A 191 28.07 -2.29 -7.60
N PRO A 192 29.28 -1.93 -7.14
CA PRO A 192 29.78 -2.34 -5.83
C PRO A 192 28.87 -1.86 -4.71
N LYS A 193 28.60 -2.73 -3.74
CA LYS A 193 27.79 -2.42 -2.57
C LYS A 193 28.63 -1.76 -1.48
N GLU A 194 28.06 -0.73 -0.87
CA GLU A 194 28.69 0.05 0.20
C GLU A 194 27.97 -0.20 1.54
N ASP A 195 28.65 -0.02 2.66
CA ASP A 195 28.10 -0.19 4.03
C ASP A 195 27.11 0.92 4.41
N ILE A 196 26.18 1.20 3.49
CA ILE A 196 25.12 2.19 3.66
C ILE A 196 23.85 1.48 4.16
N ILE A 197 23.25 2.06 5.22
CA ILE A 197 21.98 1.64 5.80
C ILE A 197 20.91 2.65 5.43
N LEU A 198 20.00 2.28 4.56
CA LEU A 198 18.86 3.10 4.18
C LEU A 198 17.74 2.98 5.21
N TYR A 199 16.99 4.04 5.43
CA TYR A 199 15.81 3.99 6.28
C TYR A 199 14.70 4.94 5.84
N ASN A 200 13.44 4.58 6.19
CA ASN A 200 12.28 5.44 5.97
C ASN A 200 12.09 6.39 7.17
N PRO A 201 12.31 7.70 7.03
CA PRO A 201 12.13 8.65 8.13
C PRO A 201 10.66 9.05 8.34
N SER A 202 9.75 8.74 7.41
CA SER A 202 8.35 9.15 7.46
C SER A 202 7.51 8.32 8.44
N LYS A 203 7.96 7.10 8.76
CA LYS A 203 7.27 6.21 9.71
C LYS A 203 8.27 5.45 10.59
N GLY A 204 7.88 5.14 11.83
CA GLY A 204 8.73 4.40 12.77
C GLY A 204 9.99 5.14 13.26
N TYR A 205 10.21 6.40 12.86
CA TYR A 205 11.47 7.14 13.11
C TYR A 205 11.86 7.22 14.58
N LYS A 206 10.89 7.32 15.50
CA LYS A 206 11.19 7.35 16.94
C LYS A 206 11.93 6.10 17.43
N PHE A 207 11.65 4.95 16.82
CA PHE A 207 12.35 3.70 17.12
C PHE A 207 13.67 3.63 16.36
N THR A 208 13.68 3.88 15.06
CA THR A 208 14.87 3.90 14.20
C THR A 208 15.94 4.86 14.76
N LYS A 209 15.55 6.05 15.25
CA LYS A 209 16.48 7.01 15.87
C LYS A 209 17.25 6.43 17.07
N LYS A 210 16.66 5.48 17.81
CA LYS A 210 17.36 4.84 18.95
C LYS A 210 18.44 3.87 18.45
N ILE A 211 18.20 3.19 17.33
CA ILE A 211 19.18 2.32 16.66
C ILE A 211 20.34 3.18 16.15
N ILE A 212 20.04 4.25 15.39
CA ILE A 212 21.04 5.19 14.87
C ILE A 212 21.94 5.73 15.99
N LYS A 213 21.34 6.14 17.11
CA LYS A 213 22.11 6.64 18.28
C LYS A 213 23.02 5.59 18.90
N LYS A 214 22.68 4.30 18.81
CA LYS A 214 23.47 3.19 19.35
C LYS A 214 24.62 2.77 18.41
N MET A 215 24.53 3.13 17.13
CA MET A 215 25.51 2.78 16.09
C MET A 215 26.07 4.03 15.38
N PRO A 216 26.73 4.97 16.11
CA PRO A 216 27.19 6.23 15.55
C PRO A 216 28.33 6.06 14.52
N HIS A 217 28.95 4.90 14.49
CA HIS A 217 30.04 4.52 13.57
C HIS A 217 29.52 4.00 12.21
N ARG A 218 28.20 3.76 12.06
CA ARG A 218 27.58 3.28 10.82
C ARG A 218 26.92 4.43 10.04
N GLN A 219 26.90 4.31 8.71
CA GLN A 219 26.31 5.30 7.83
C GLN A 219 24.81 5.03 7.60
N PHE A 220 23.95 5.85 8.24
CA PHE A 220 22.50 5.80 8.03
C PHE A 220 22.04 6.94 7.12
N VAL A 221 21.31 6.60 6.04
CA VAL A 221 20.84 7.55 5.03
C VAL A 221 19.30 7.52 4.94
N PRO A 222 18.62 8.67 5.18
CA PRO A 222 17.17 8.77 5.11
C PRO A 222 16.68 8.80 3.65
N LEU A 223 15.66 8.03 3.32
CA LEU A 223 14.96 8.09 2.04
C LEU A 223 13.91 9.20 2.07
N LYS A 224 14.34 10.46 1.98
CA LYS A 224 13.47 11.64 2.00
C LYS A 224 14.00 12.75 1.12
N GLY A 225 13.12 13.40 0.36
CA GLY A 225 13.47 14.56 -0.47
C GLY A 225 14.33 14.22 -1.69
N LEU A 226 14.37 12.96 -2.09
CA LEU A 226 15.14 12.46 -3.22
C LEU A 226 14.27 12.42 -4.48
N SER A 227 14.87 12.75 -5.62
CA SER A 227 14.30 12.43 -6.94
C SER A 227 14.28 10.90 -7.14
N ARG A 228 13.49 10.42 -8.11
CA ARG A 228 13.43 8.98 -8.40
C ARG A 228 14.78 8.40 -8.83
N THR A 229 15.55 9.16 -9.61
CA THR A 229 16.91 8.79 -10.02
C THR A 229 17.86 8.69 -8.82
N GLN A 230 17.88 9.69 -7.95
CA GLN A 230 18.69 9.67 -6.73
C GLN A 230 18.30 8.52 -5.79
N LEU A 231 17.00 8.23 -5.68
CA LEU A 231 16.51 7.11 -4.90
C LEU A 231 17.04 5.78 -5.44
N LYS A 232 16.94 5.57 -6.75
CA LYS A 232 17.44 4.36 -7.43
C LYS A 232 18.95 4.20 -7.25
N GLU A 233 19.73 5.24 -7.51
CA GLU A 233 21.20 5.24 -7.35
C GLU A 233 21.59 4.86 -5.92
N LEU A 234 20.93 5.46 -4.93
CA LEU A 234 21.22 5.22 -3.53
C LEU A 234 20.86 3.78 -3.11
N MET A 235 19.70 3.26 -3.55
CA MET A 235 19.30 1.87 -3.31
C MET A 235 20.27 0.88 -3.98
N THR A 236 20.78 1.19 -5.17
CA THR A 236 21.73 0.32 -5.89
C THR A 236 23.06 0.21 -5.15
N LYS A 237 23.54 1.25 -4.49
CA LYS A 237 24.79 1.28 -3.73
C LYS A 237 24.68 0.65 -2.33
N ALA A 238 23.53 0.78 -1.68
CA ALA A 238 23.37 0.37 -0.28
C ALA A 238 23.28 -1.13 -0.10
N LYS A 239 23.87 -1.66 0.98
CA LYS A 239 23.75 -3.06 1.40
C LYS A 239 22.45 -3.35 2.15
N LEU A 240 21.91 -2.39 2.91
CA LEU A 240 20.85 -2.67 3.87
C LEU A 240 19.76 -1.57 3.84
N TYR A 241 18.50 -1.99 3.92
CA TYR A 241 17.35 -1.15 4.22
C TYR A 241 16.71 -1.57 5.54
N ILE A 242 16.37 -0.60 6.40
CA ILE A 242 15.66 -0.85 7.65
C ILE A 242 14.35 -0.05 7.71
N ASP A 243 13.27 -0.68 8.18
CA ASP A 243 11.98 -0.02 8.39
C ASP A 243 11.23 -0.57 9.61
N PHE A 244 11.17 0.22 10.67
CA PHE A 244 10.44 -0.11 11.90
C PHE A 244 9.11 0.64 12.01
N GLY A 245 8.60 1.13 10.88
CA GLY A 245 7.27 1.72 10.76
C GLY A 245 6.17 0.67 10.69
N HIS A 246 4.93 1.14 10.77
CA HIS A 246 3.77 0.32 10.51
C HIS A 246 3.55 0.22 9.00
N PHE A 247 3.28 -0.98 8.49
CA PHE A 247 2.99 -1.23 7.09
C PHE A 247 1.47 -1.36 6.92
N PRO A 248 0.79 -0.32 6.43
CA PRO A 248 -0.68 -0.31 6.33
C PRO A 248 -1.24 -1.19 5.20
N GLY A 249 -0.39 -1.67 4.33
CA GLY A 249 -0.59 -2.58 3.21
C GLY A 249 0.77 -3.06 2.71
N LYS A 250 0.85 -3.60 1.50
CA LYS A 250 2.14 -3.98 0.88
C LYS A 250 2.92 -2.73 0.50
N ASP A 251 3.90 -2.36 1.32
CA ASP A 251 4.73 -1.19 1.09
C ASP A 251 5.67 -1.38 -0.12
N ARG A 252 5.89 -0.29 -0.87
CA ARG A 252 6.74 -0.30 -2.06
C ARG A 252 8.23 -0.31 -1.72
N LEU A 253 8.67 0.48 -0.73
CA LEU A 253 10.10 0.66 -0.40
C LEU A 253 10.82 -0.67 -0.10
N PRO A 254 10.28 -1.62 0.69
CA PRO A 254 10.92 -2.91 0.88
C PRO A 254 11.10 -3.69 -0.43
N ARG A 255 10.10 -3.62 -1.32
CA ARG A 255 10.18 -4.31 -2.63
C ARG A 255 11.21 -3.63 -3.55
N GLU A 256 11.18 -2.31 -3.65
CA GLU A 256 12.12 -1.50 -4.45
C GLU A 256 13.57 -1.70 -3.96
N THR A 257 13.80 -1.72 -2.64
CA THR A 257 15.13 -1.96 -2.06
C THR A 257 15.59 -3.40 -2.24
N ALA A 258 14.70 -4.40 -2.11
CA ALA A 258 15.03 -5.80 -2.40
C ALA A 258 15.45 -5.98 -3.86
N MET A 259 14.69 -5.42 -4.81
CA MET A 259 15.01 -5.47 -6.24
C MET A 259 16.31 -4.72 -6.56
N SER A 260 16.66 -3.71 -5.79
CA SER A 260 17.94 -2.99 -5.88
C SER A 260 19.10 -3.71 -5.16
N GLY A 261 18.89 -4.92 -4.62
CA GLY A 261 19.91 -5.72 -3.97
C GLY A 261 20.23 -5.31 -2.54
N CYS A 262 19.33 -4.66 -1.81
CA CYS A 262 19.50 -4.47 -0.38
C CYS A 262 18.97 -5.68 0.39
N CYS A 263 19.68 -6.08 1.45
CA CYS A 263 19.07 -6.84 2.54
C CYS A 263 18.03 -5.98 3.27
N ILE A 264 17.08 -6.59 3.98
CA ILE A 264 16.00 -5.87 4.63
C ILE A 264 15.90 -6.31 6.09
N ILE A 265 15.82 -5.35 7.02
CA ILE A 265 15.45 -5.59 8.42
C ILE A 265 14.23 -4.75 8.75
N THR A 266 13.16 -5.38 9.30
CA THR A 266 11.91 -4.68 9.57
C THR A 266 11.35 -4.91 10.97
N GLY A 267 10.41 -4.02 11.35
CA GLY A 267 9.48 -4.28 12.43
C GLY A 267 8.38 -5.26 12.02
N LYS A 268 7.75 -5.94 13.01
CA LYS A 268 6.56 -6.79 12.84
C LYS A 268 5.28 -5.99 13.08
N LEU A 269 4.95 -5.03 12.19
CA LEU A 269 3.82 -4.12 12.36
C LEU A 269 3.00 -3.98 11.07
N GLY A 270 1.71 -4.37 11.12
CA GLY A 270 0.84 -4.38 9.93
C GLY A 270 1.25 -5.47 8.93
N ALA A 271 1.26 -5.19 7.65
CA ALA A 271 1.56 -6.15 6.59
C ALA A 271 2.96 -6.81 6.74
N SER A 272 3.95 -6.13 7.32
CA SER A 272 5.27 -6.73 7.56
C SER A 272 5.29 -7.89 8.54
N PHE A 273 4.23 -8.07 9.34
CA PHE A 273 4.06 -9.24 10.21
C PHE A 273 3.78 -10.51 9.40
N TYR A 274 3.05 -10.40 8.30
CA TYR A 274 2.60 -11.54 7.49
C TYR A 274 3.71 -11.96 6.53
N TYR A 275 3.95 -13.27 6.47
CA TYR A 275 4.98 -13.82 5.58
C TYR A 275 4.63 -13.61 4.11
N GLU A 276 3.37 -13.74 3.74
CA GLU A 276 2.88 -13.59 2.38
C GLU A 276 3.07 -12.19 1.81
N ASP A 277 2.99 -11.15 2.68
CA ASP A 277 3.18 -9.76 2.30
C ASP A 277 4.67 -9.35 2.26
N LEU A 278 5.48 -9.97 3.13
CA LEU A 278 6.93 -9.75 3.21
C LEU A 278 7.64 -11.07 3.48
N PRO A 279 7.87 -11.91 2.44
CA PRO A 279 8.41 -13.25 2.58
C PRO A 279 9.93 -13.27 2.75
N ILE A 280 10.40 -12.71 3.85
CA ILE A 280 11.79 -12.76 4.30
C ILE A 280 11.91 -13.61 5.57
N ASN A 281 13.11 -14.12 5.83
CA ASN A 281 13.37 -14.94 7.01
C ASN A 281 13.08 -14.17 8.30
N GLU A 282 12.50 -14.85 9.30
CA GLU A 282 12.15 -14.28 10.60
C GLU A 282 13.33 -13.68 11.37
N THR A 283 14.55 -14.08 11.06
CA THR A 283 15.78 -13.49 11.63
C THR A 283 15.99 -12.03 11.25
N TYR A 284 15.29 -11.53 10.23
CA TYR A 284 15.32 -10.14 9.78
C TYR A 284 14.09 -9.32 10.24
N LYS A 285 13.13 -9.97 10.96
CA LYS A 285 11.93 -9.34 11.47
C LYS A 285 11.95 -9.22 12.99
N PHE A 286 11.75 -8.05 13.54
CA PHE A 286 11.83 -7.79 14.97
C PHE A 286 10.57 -7.09 15.51
N GLU A 287 10.15 -7.46 16.72
CA GLU A 287 9.20 -6.63 17.45
C GLU A 287 9.85 -5.29 17.83
N THR A 288 9.12 -4.19 17.61
CA THR A 288 9.58 -2.81 17.87
C THR A 288 9.56 -2.47 19.36
N LYS A 289 10.26 -3.31 20.17
CA LYS A 289 10.44 -3.16 21.62
C LYS A 289 11.85 -2.68 21.94
N LYS A 290 11.99 -1.84 22.99
CA LYS A 290 13.29 -1.31 23.43
C LYS A 290 14.31 -2.42 23.74
N SER A 291 13.84 -3.55 24.29
CA SER A 291 14.66 -4.73 24.59
C SER A 291 15.33 -5.37 23.37
N ASN A 292 14.76 -5.20 22.17
CA ASN A 292 15.30 -5.79 20.94
C ASN A 292 16.36 -4.91 20.25
N ILE A 293 16.60 -3.67 20.70
CA ILE A 293 17.52 -2.74 20.02
C ILE A 293 18.94 -3.33 19.94
N GLY A 294 19.44 -4.02 20.99
CA GLY A 294 20.73 -4.69 20.94
C GLY A 294 20.80 -5.73 19.81
N ARG A 295 19.87 -6.69 19.83
CA ARG A 295 19.77 -7.74 18.81
C ARG A 295 19.61 -7.20 17.39
N ILE A 296 18.92 -6.06 17.23
CA ILE A 296 18.78 -5.40 15.92
C ILE A 296 20.12 -4.82 15.48
N CYS A 297 20.88 -4.16 16.38
CA CYS A 297 22.20 -3.66 16.06
C CYS A 297 23.16 -4.79 15.68
N ASP A 298 23.17 -5.88 16.44
CA ASP A 298 24.00 -7.06 16.16
C ASP A 298 23.63 -7.67 14.79
N ARG A 299 22.34 -7.69 14.42
CA ARG A 299 21.91 -8.17 13.11
C ARG A 299 22.28 -7.20 11.98
N ILE A 300 22.26 -5.89 12.20
CA ILE A 300 22.73 -4.88 11.24
C ILE A 300 24.21 -5.10 10.97
N ASP A 301 25.05 -5.19 12.00
CA ASP A 301 26.49 -5.42 11.85
C ASP A 301 26.75 -6.74 11.11
N TYR A 302 26.08 -7.81 11.52
CA TYR A 302 26.21 -9.12 10.86
C TYR A 302 25.88 -9.05 9.34
N VAL A 303 24.80 -8.35 8.97
CA VAL A 303 24.40 -8.21 7.56
C VAL A 303 25.42 -7.41 6.77
N LEU A 304 25.97 -6.34 7.31
CA LEU A 304 26.98 -5.54 6.61
C LEU A 304 28.28 -6.32 6.39
N ASP A 305 28.72 -7.04 7.43
CA ASP A 305 29.97 -7.81 7.42
C ASP A 305 29.87 -9.10 6.57
N HIS A 306 28.65 -9.67 6.41
CA HIS A 306 28.38 -10.92 5.69
C HIS A 306 27.38 -10.72 4.53
N TYR A 307 27.41 -9.56 3.88
CA TYR A 307 26.42 -9.17 2.87
C TYR A 307 26.22 -10.22 1.77
N ASP A 308 27.32 -10.76 1.18
CA ASP A 308 27.25 -11.71 0.07
C ASP A 308 26.56 -13.04 0.42
N SER A 309 26.60 -13.40 1.69
CA SER A 309 25.83 -14.53 2.22
C SER A 309 24.40 -14.16 2.49
N CYS A 310 24.17 -13.05 3.21
CA CYS A 310 22.85 -12.60 3.63
C CYS A 310 21.91 -12.24 2.47
N ILE A 311 22.44 -11.68 1.38
CA ILE A 311 21.62 -11.27 0.23
C ILE A 311 20.93 -12.47 -0.45
N LYS A 312 21.48 -13.66 -0.34
CA LYS A 312 20.87 -14.89 -0.87
C LYS A 312 19.55 -15.25 -0.19
N ASP A 313 19.36 -14.88 1.07
CA ASP A 313 18.11 -15.08 1.81
C ASP A 313 16.93 -14.30 1.21
N PHE A 314 17.21 -13.30 0.38
CA PHE A 314 16.19 -12.44 -0.26
C PHE A 314 15.85 -12.88 -1.69
N GLU A 315 16.48 -13.91 -2.25
CA GLU A 315 16.24 -14.37 -3.62
C GLU A 315 14.80 -14.86 -3.83
N TYR A 316 14.21 -15.53 -2.84
CA TYR A 316 12.81 -15.93 -2.90
C TYR A 316 11.88 -14.69 -2.96
N TYR A 317 12.15 -13.66 -2.15
CA TYR A 317 11.37 -12.42 -2.15
C TYR A 317 11.47 -11.69 -3.49
N LYS A 318 12.66 -11.58 -4.07
CA LYS A 318 12.84 -10.98 -5.41
C LYS A 318 12.04 -11.73 -6.47
N LYS A 319 12.11 -13.07 -6.48
CA LYS A 319 11.32 -13.91 -7.41
C LYS A 319 9.81 -13.70 -7.25
N ARG A 320 9.34 -13.48 -6.03
CA ARG A 320 7.93 -13.13 -5.76
C ARG A 320 7.56 -11.79 -6.34
N ILE A 321 8.40 -10.75 -6.13
CA ILE A 321 8.18 -9.39 -6.65
C ILE A 321 8.09 -9.40 -8.19
N ILE A 322 8.97 -10.13 -8.87
CA ILE A 322 8.95 -10.26 -10.34
C ILE A 322 7.63 -10.84 -10.85
N LYS A 323 7.03 -11.77 -10.10
CA LYS A 323 5.76 -12.40 -10.47
C LYS A 323 4.53 -11.54 -10.15
N GLU A 324 4.64 -10.50 -9.32
CA GLU A 324 3.49 -9.71 -8.86
C GLU A 324 2.69 -9.10 -10.03
N LYS A 325 3.35 -8.65 -11.09
CA LYS A 325 2.68 -8.07 -12.27
C LYS A 325 1.78 -9.09 -12.98
N GLY A 326 2.27 -10.31 -13.19
CA GLY A 326 1.49 -11.38 -13.79
C GLY A 326 0.30 -11.75 -12.89
N MET A 327 0.55 -11.95 -11.59
CA MET A 327 -0.51 -12.25 -10.63
C MET A 327 -1.61 -11.18 -10.60
N PHE A 328 -1.23 -9.91 -10.61
CA PHE A 328 -2.20 -8.80 -10.65
C PHE A 328 -3.05 -8.83 -11.93
N TYR A 329 -2.45 -9.16 -13.07
CA TYR A 329 -3.17 -9.27 -14.33
C TYR A 329 -4.11 -10.48 -14.36
N ASP A 330 -3.69 -11.63 -13.83
CA ASP A 330 -4.52 -12.82 -13.69
C ASP A 330 -5.75 -12.53 -12.79
N GLU A 331 -5.54 -11.86 -11.65
CA GLU A 331 -6.61 -11.45 -10.72
C GLU A 331 -7.63 -10.51 -11.39
N ILE A 332 -7.16 -9.60 -12.26
CA ILE A 332 -8.04 -8.72 -13.03
C ILE A 332 -8.81 -9.51 -14.09
N ASP A 333 -8.15 -10.39 -14.84
CA ASP A 333 -8.79 -11.21 -15.86
C ASP A 333 -9.86 -12.12 -15.25
N ASP A 334 -9.56 -12.75 -14.10
CA ASP A 334 -10.49 -13.66 -13.40
C ASP A 334 -11.77 -12.97 -12.92
N PHE A 335 -11.66 -11.69 -12.52
CA PHE A 335 -12.83 -11.00 -11.97
C PHE A 335 -13.57 -10.13 -12.98
N PHE A 336 -12.85 -9.39 -13.84
CA PHE A 336 -13.45 -8.37 -14.71
C PHE A 336 -13.65 -8.81 -16.15
N ILE A 337 -12.86 -9.79 -16.64
CA ILE A 337 -12.83 -10.17 -18.06
C ILE A 337 -13.44 -11.54 -18.28
N ASN A 338 -12.99 -12.57 -17.53
CA ASN A 338 -13.46 -13.94 -17.69
C ASN A 338 -14.89 -14.08 -17.13
N ILE A 339 -15.79 -14.61 -17.95
CA ILE A 339 -17.20 -14.86 -17.61
C ILE A 339 -17.38 -16.33 -17.26
#